data_b1578eca16a91bf5d301773dd559b538
#
_entry.id   b1578eca16a91bf5d301773dd559b538
#
_cell.length_a   1.000
_cell.length_b   1.000
_cell.length_c   1.000
_cell.angle_alpha   90.00
_cell.angle_beta   90.00
_cell.angle_gamma   90.00
#
_symmetry.space_group_name_H-M   'P 1'
#
loop_
_entity.id
_entity.type
_entity.pdbx_description
1 polymer ?
#
loop_
_entity_poly.entity_id
_entity_poly.type
_entity_poly.pdbx_seq_one_letter_code
_entity_poly.pdbx_strand_id
1 'polypeptide(L)'
;IRLSLVGSEMCIRDRDWTDVQTLSGGSHPGRNQLLAALLNEVLPLLAEFEGVGFKAWKQQWTSLDAFAGAPVVVHSGASPLAGIARGVDDRGALQLETVSGIQSLYGGEISLRGAS
;
A
#
# COMPACT_ATOMS: atom_id res chain seq x y z
N ILE A 1 -3.32 17.80 17.30
CA ILE A 1 -2.18 16.93 17.61
C ILE A 1 -1.41 16.78 16.30
N ARG A 2 -0.36 17.52 16.17
CA ARG A 2 0.64 17.27 15.14
C ARG A 2 1.32 15.94 15.45
N LEU A 3 0.88 14.91 14.84
CA LEU A 3 1.71 13.74 14.63
C LEU A 3 2.59 14.02 13.40
N SER A 4 3.61 14.82 13.58
CA SER A 4 4.67 14.90 12.59
C SER A 4 5.56 13.67 12.78
N LEU A 5 5.13 12.57 12.23
CA LEU A 5 6.00 11.44 12.01
C LEU A 5 6.94 11.82 10.88
N VAL A 6 8.23 11.81 11.14
CA VAL A 6 9.30 12.10 10.16
C VAL A 6 9.13 11.29 8.87
N GLY A 7 8.52 10.09 8.93
CA GLY A 7 8.15 9.29 7.77
C GLY A 7 7.01 9.85 6.92
N SER A 8 6.08 10.62 7.51
CA SER A 8 4.94 11.17 6.75
C SER A 8 5.33 12.35 5.87
N GLU A 9 6.35 13.11 6.22
CA GLU A 9 6.85 14.22 5.40
C GLU A 9 7.51 13.74 4.11
N MET A 10 8.18 12.59 4.11
CA MET A 10 8.74 12.00 2.90
C MET A 10 7.67 11.42 1.97
N CYS A 11 6.56 10.91 2.51
CA CYS A 11 5.42 10.43 1.73
C CYS A 11 4.60 11.55 1.11
N ILE A 12 4.51 12.71 1.76
CA ILE A 12 3.75 13.89 1.31
C ILE A 12 4.35 14.53 0.04
N ARG A 13 5.66 14.40 -0.19
CA ARG A 13 6.34 15.02 -1.33
C ARG A 13 6.00 14.42 -2.68
N ASP A 14 5.54 13.18 -2.74
CA ASP A 14 5.32 12.45 -3.97
C ASP A 14 3.86 12.49 -4.45
N ARG A 15 2.90 12.85 -3.56
CA ARG A 15 1.46 12.86 -3.85
C ARG A 15 0.71 13.84 -2.98
N ASP A 16 -0.41 14.31 -3.49
CA ASP A 16 -1.41 15.00 -2.68
C ASP A 16 -1.92 14.04 -1.61
N TRP A 17 -1.99 14.53 -0.40
CA TRP A 17 -2.49 13.79 0.75
C TRP A 17 -3.84 14.35 1.20
N THR A 18 -4.62 13.52 1.84
CA THR A 18 -5.90 13.90 2.42
C THR A 18 -6.11 13.19 3.75
N ASP A 19 -7.13 13.57 4.47
CA ASP A 19 -7.55 12.95 5.72
C ASP A 19 -9.05 12.64 5.72
N VAL A 20 -9.50 11.85 6.68
CA VAL A 20 -10.89 11.43 6.78
C VAL A 20 -11.83 12.62 6.98
N GLN A 21 -11.40 13.65 7.71
CA GLN A 21 -12.18 14.84 7.98
C GLN A 21 -12.45 15.63 6.69
N THR A 22 -11.43 15.81 5.88
CA THR A 22 -11.52 16.48 4.59
C THR A 22 -12.40 15.71 3.62
N LEU A 23 -12.20 14.38 3.50
CA LEU A 23 -12.99 13.52 2.62
C LEU A 23 -14.46 13.45 3.00
N SER A 24 -14.78 13.51 4.30
CA SER A 24 -16.16 13.45 4.80
C SER A 24 -16.90 14.80 4.83
N GLY A 25 -16.27 15.87 4.31
CA GLY A 25 -16.86 17.20 4.32
C GLY A 25 -17.09 17.77 5.73
N GLY A 26 -16.24 17.38 6.68
CA GLY A 26 -16.32 17.82 8.08
C GLY A 26 -17.24 16.97 8.97
N SER A 27 -18.02 16.06 8.40
CA SER A 27 -18.89 15.13 9.15
C SER A 27 -18.23 13.77 9.23
N HIS A 28 -17.30 13.60 10.13
CA HIS A 28 -16.56 12.34 10.29
C HIS A 28 -17.01 11.57 11.53
N PRO A 29 -16.88 10.24 11.54
CA PRO A 29 -17.06 9.46 12.76
C PRO A 29 -16.01 9.85 13.81
N GLY A 30 -16.35 9.73 15.06
CA GLY A 30 -15.37 9.91 16.15
C GLY A 30 -14.19 8.95 16.00
N ARG A 31 -13.03 9.30 16.56
CA ARG A 31 -11.81 8.47 16.49
C ARG A 31 -12.05 7.03 16.94
N ASN A 32 -12.81 6.86 18.04
CA ASN A 32 -13.12 5.54 18.57
C ASN A 32 -14.02 4.74 17.64
N GLN A 33 -14.98 5.39 16.97
CA GLN A 33 -15.84 4.74 15.98
C GLN A 33 -15.04 4.30 14.75
N LEU A 34 -14.14 5.15 14.26
CA LEU A 34 -13.26 4.80 13.15
C LEU A 34 -12.33 3.64 13.52
N LEU A 35 -11.73 3.68 14.71
CA LEU A 35 -10.87 2.60 15.19
C LEU A 35 -11.66 1.29 15.36
N ALA A 36 -12.87 1.35 15.91
CA ALA A 36 -13.71 0.17 16.05
C ALA A 36 -14.09 -0.43 14.69
N ALA A 37 -14.41 0.41 13.70
CA ALA A 37 -14.69 -0.04 12.34
C ALA A 37 -13.46 -0.74 11.71
N LEU A 38 -12.26 -0.14 11.84
CA LEU A 38 -11.02 -0.75 11.36
C LEU A 38 -10.73 -2.09 12.05
N LEU A 39 -10.89 -2.18 13.36
CA LEU A 39 -10.68 -3.44 14.10
C LEU A 39 -11.67 -4.52 13.71
N ASN A 40 -12.93 -4.16 13.46
CA ASN A 40 -13.95 -5.10 13.01
C ASN A 40 -13.64 -5.74 11.65
N GLU A 41 -12.90 -5.02 10.79
CA GLU A 41 -12.42 -5.56 9.52
C GLU A 41 -11.10 -6.34 9.66
N VAL A 42 -10.16 -5.80 10.42
CA VAL A 42 -8.80 -6.36 10.53
C VAL A 42 -8.77 -7.65 11.36
N LEU A 43 -9.51 -7.72 12.49
CA LEU A 43 -9.44 -8.88 13.37
C LEU A 43 -9.95 -10.18 12.70
N PRO A 44 -11.10 -10.20 12.01
CA PRO A 44 -11.52 -11.38 11.25
C PRO A 44 -10.52 -11.77 10.17
N LEU A 45 -9.99 -10.77 9.43
CA LEU A 45 -8.98 -10.99 8.40
C LEU A 45 -7.75 -11.70 8.99
N LEU A 46 -7.23 -11.22 10.11
CA LEU A 46 -6.07 -11.84 10.77
C LEU A 46 -6.36 -13.26 11.26
N ALA A 47 -7.58 -13.51 11.79
CA ALA A 47 -7.97 -14.83 12.24
C ALA A 47 -8.04 -15.86 11.11
N GLU A 48 -8.44 -15.45 9.93
CA GLU A 48 -8.56 -16.32 8.76
C GLU A 48 -7.26 -16.43 7.95
N PHE A 49 -6.38 -15.42 8.03
CA PHE A 49 -5.21 -15.29 7.17
C PHE A 49 -4.27 -16.49 7.22
N GLU A 50 -4.09 -17.10 8.38
CA GLU A 50 -3.24 -18.30 8.56
C GLU A 50 -3.73 -19.49 7.72
N GLY A 51 -5.06 -19.60 7.57
CA GLY A 51 -5.67 -20.69 6.80
C GLY A 51 -5.80 -20.43 5.30
N VAL A 52 -6.12 -19.19 4.91
CA VAL A 52 -6.44 -18.86 3.51
C VAL A 52 -5.33 -18.11 2.77
N GLY A 53 -4.43 -17.49 3.51
CA GLY A 53 -3.31 -16.72 2.96
C GLY A 53 -3.74 -15.47 2.19
N PHE A 54 -2.78 -14.79 1.58
CA PHE A 54 -3.01 -13.55 0.82
C PHE A 54 -3.87 -13.76 -0.43
N LYS A 55 -3.82 -14.93 -1.03
CA LYS A 55 -4.54 -15.24 -2.28
C LYS A 55 -6.04 -14.95 -2.19
N ALA A 56 -6.66 -15.20 -1.04
CA ALA A 56 -8.08 -14.92 -0.83
C ALA A 56 -8.41 -13.42 -0.90
N TRP A 57 -7.45 -12.55 -0.58
CA TRP A 57 -7.60 -11.09 -0.50
C TRP A 57 -7.03 -10.36 -1.73
N LYS A 58 -6.31 -11.08 -2.60
CA LYS A 58 -5.62 -10.51 -3.76
C LYS A 58 -6.54 -9.70 -4.66
N GLN A 59 -7.74 -10.18 -4.95
CA GLN A 59 -8.68 -9.48 -5.84
C GLN A 59 -9.11 -8.13 -5.23
N GLN A 60 -9.42 -8.12 -3.94
CA GLN A 60 -9.80 -6.90 -3.22
C GLN A 60 -8.62 -5.92 -3.16
N TRP A 61 -7.41 -6.41 -2.85
CA TRP A 61 -6.20 -5.62 -2.87
C TRP A 61 -5.96 -4.99 -4.25
N THR A 62 -6.08 -5.78 -5.32
CA THR A 62 -5.87 -5.32 -6.71
C THR A 62 -6.84 -4.19 -7.09
N SER A 63 -8.07 -4.23 -6.59
CA SER A 63 -9.07 -3.17 -6.86
C SER A 63 -8.71 -1.82 -6.24
N LEU A 64 -7.83 -1.82 -5.23
CA LEU A 64 -7.37 -0.64 -4.51
C LEU A 64 -5.95 -0.22 -4.89
N ASP A 65 -5.29 -0.97 -5.79
CA ASP A 65 -3.90 -0.70 -6.17
C ASP A 65 -3.79 0.57 -7.02
N ALA A 66 -3.30 1.63 -6.39
CA ALA A 66 -3.10 2.92 -7.04
C ALA A 66 -1.93 2.96 -8.03
N PHE A 67 -1.07 1.94 -8.03
CA PHE A 67 0.10 1.85 -8.91
C PHE A 67 -0.06 0.87 -10.06
N ALA A 68 -1.19 0.19 -10.16
CA ALA A 68 -1.41 -0.81 -11.21
C ALA A 68 -1.16 -0.25 -12.61
N GLY A 69 -0.17 -0.80 -13.32
CA GLY A 69 0.23 -0.37 -14.65
C GLY A 69 1.03 0.93 -14.71
N ALA A 70 1.34 1.55 -13.57
CA ALA A 70 2.10 2.79 -13.53
C ALA A 70 3.61 2.56 -13.51
N PRO A 71 4.40 3.48 -14.09
CA PRO A 71 5.84 3.49 -13.92
C PRO A 71 6.19 3.84 -12.46
N VAL A 72 7.06 3.04 -11.88
CA VAL A 72 7.44 3.17 -10.46
C VAL A 72 8.94 2.97 -10.29
N VAL A 73 9.45 3.49 -9.17
CA VAL A 73 10.80 3.22 -8.71
C VAL A 73 10.70 2.52 -7.36
N VAL A 74 11.32 1.35 -7.27
CA VAL A 74 11.41 0.57 -6.03
C VAL A 74 12.78 0.80 -5.41
N HIS A 75 12.79 1.28 -4.19
CA HIS A 75 14.00 1.43 -3.39
C HIS A 75 14.14 0.21 -2.48
N SER A 76 15.10 -0.65 -2.82
CA SER A 76 15.41 -1.86 -2.06
C SER A 76 16.92 -1.95 -1.88
N GLY A 77 17.41 -1.68 -0.68
CA GLY A 77 18.85 -1.76 -0.39
C GLY A 77 19.69 -0.77 -1.21
N ALA A 78 20.70 -1.26 -1.92
CA ALA A 78 21.77 -0.45 -2.49
C ALA A 78 21.42 0.33 -3.75
N SER A 79 20.44 -0.11 -4.54
CA SER A 79 20.14 0.51 -5.85
C SER A 79 18.64 0.60 -6.11
N PRO A 80 18.14 1.77 -6.56
CA PRO A 80 16.76 1.88 -6.99
C PRO A 80 16.52 1.06 -8.27
N LEU A 81 15.37 0.40 -8.34
CA LEU A 81 14.94 -0.40 -9.48
C LEU A 81 13.70 0.24 -10.11
N ALA A 82 13.82 0.69 -11.36
CA ALA A 82 12.71 1.27 -12.11
C ALA A 82 11.98 0.22 -12.94
N GLY A 83 10.66 0.34 -13.04
CA GLY A 83 9.85 -0.57 -13.84
C GLY A 83 8.38 -0.18 -13.84
N ILE A 84 7.54 -1.06 -14.40
CA ILE A 84 6.08 -0.93 -14.39
C ILE A 84 5.52 -1.85 -13.30
N ALA A 85 4.70 -1.30 -12.41
CA ALA A 85 4.02 -2.10 -11.40
C ALA A 85 2.94 -2.97 -12.07
N ARG A 86 3.02 -4.28 -11.88
CA ARG A 86 2.08 -5.26 -12.42
C ARG A 86 1.22 -5.92 -11.34
N GLY A 87 1.05 -5.21 -10.22
CA GLY A 87 0.30 -5.73 -9.08
C GLY A 87 1.12 -6.67 -8.21
N VAL A 88 0.48 -7.64 -7.61
CA VAL A 88 1.10 -8.61 -6.70
C VAL A 88 0.78 -10.05 -7.10
N ASP A 89 1.65 -10.97 -6.73
CA ASP A 89 1.40 -12.40 -6.91
C ASP A 89 0.46 -12.97 -5.82
N ASP A 90 0.23 -14.28 -5.82
CA ASP A 90 -0.65 -14.95 -4.86
C ASP A 90 -0.08 -14.99 -3.42
N ARG A 91 1.17 -14.62 -3.25
CA ARG A 91 1.85 -14.51 -1.95
C ARG A 91 1.99 -13.06 -1.48
N GLY A 92 1.53 -12.09 -2.29
CA GLY A 92 1.65 -10.68 -1.99
C GLY A 92 2.98 -10.05 -2.41
N ALA A 93 3.83 -10.74 -3.18
CA ALA A 93 5.05 -10.15 -3.72
C ALA A 93 4.73 -9.20 -4.86
N LEU A 94 5.29 -7.99 -4.82
CA LEU A 94 5.17 -7.01 -5.89
C LEU A 94 5.76 -7.56 -7.19
N GLN A 95 4.99 -7.49 -8.26
CA GLN A 95 5.44 -7.85 -9.60
C GLN A 95 5.89 -6.58 -10.33
N LEU A 96 7.18 -6.46 -10.55
CA LEU A 96 7.79 -5.32 -11.25
C LEU A 96 8.28 -5.77 -12.62
N GLU A 97 7.72 -5.20 -13.66
CA GLU A 97 8.19 -5.40 -15.03
C GLU A 97 9.35 -4.44 -15.32
N THR A 98 10.52 -5.01 -15.56
CA THR A 98 11.74 -4.29 -15.88
C THR A 98 12.19 -4.62 -17.31
N VAL A 99 13.23 -3.97 -17.78
CA VAL A 99 13.87 -4.29 -19.07
C VAL A 99 14.38 -5.73 -19.15
N SER A 100 14.61 -6.36 -18.01
CA SER A 100 15.07 -7.77 -17.90
C SER A 100 13.94 -8.77 -17.69
N GLY A 101 12.68 -8.33 -17.67
CA GLY A 101 11.50 -9.13 -17.42
C GLY A 101 10.82 -8.83 -16.09
N ILE A 102 9.87 -9.69 -15.70
CA ILE A 102 9.13 -9.53 -14.46
C ILE A 102 9.95 -10.04 -13.28
N GLN A 103 10.09 -9.20 -12.26
CA GLN A 103 10.75 -9.51 -11.00
C GLN A 103 9.72 -9.53 -9.87
N SER A 104 9.75 -10.57 -9.04
CA SER A 104 8.95 -10.65 -7.81
C SER A 104 9.73 -10.09 -6.64
N LEU A 105 9.22 -9.03 -6.04
CA LEU A 105 9.86 -8.34 -4.93
C LEU A 105 9.08 -8.62 -3.64
N TYR A 106 9.72 -9.30 -2.72
CA TYR A 106 9.15 -9.62 -1.41
C TYR A 106 9.42 -8.47 -0.44
N GLY A 107 8.52 -8.32 0.53
CA GLY A 107 8.60 -7.29 1.56
C GLY A 107 9.94 -7.30 2.32
N GLY A 108 10.21 -6.23 2.98
CA GLY A 108 11.42 -5.86 3.66
C GLY A 108 11.49 -4.35 3.64
N GLU A 109 12.64 -3.78 3.43
CA GLU A 109 12.84 -2.33 3.29
C GLU A 109 12.56 -1.88 1.84
N ILE A 110 11.35 -2.16 1.32
CA ILE A 110 10.93 -1.74 -0.03
C ILE A 110 10.07 -0.50 0.09
N SER A 111 10.48 0.57 -0.59
CA SER A 111 9.69 1.77 -0.78
C SER A 111 9.33 1.90 -2.26
N LEU A 112 8.03 1.95 -2.55
CA LEU A 112 7.50 2.14 -3.89
C LEU A 112 7.15 3.61 -4.10
N ARG A 113 7.61 4.20 -5.18
CA ARG A 113 7.30 5.58 -5.56
C ARG A 113 6.89 5.66 -7.01
N GLY A 114 5.96 6.57 -7.33
CA GLY A 114 5.66 6.90 -8.71
C GLY A 114 6.93 7.48 -9.40
N ALA A 115 7.19 7.05 -10.61
CA ALA A 115 8.19 7.71 -11.44
C ALA A 115 7.62 9.06 -11.91
N SER A 116 8.23 10.15 -11.47
CA SER A 116 7.91 11.52 -11.91
C SER A 116 8.59 11.84 -13.23
#